data_61d1910269ba2e1b3406f4713457a797
#
_entry.id   61d1910269ba2e1b3406f4713457a797
#
_cell.length_a   1.000
_cell.length_b   1.000
_cell.length_c   1.000
_cell.angle_alpha   90.00
_cell.angle_beta   90.00
_cell.angle_gamma   90.00
#
_symmetry.space_group_name_H-M   'P 1'
#
loop_
_entity.id
_entity.type
_entity.pdbx_description
1 polymer ?
#
loop_
_entity_poly.entity_id
_entity_poly.type
_entity_poly.pdbx_seq_one_letter_code
_entity_poly.pdbx_strand_id
1 'polypeptide(L)'
;MLFRSGTAITILPEKRFEAAYWNDEALSRCGIDKAKLPPFVAPGFCAGSLTAAIAEKLDLSTDVKVYCGTPDFVAALIGTATLKPGRLCDRAGSSEGLNLCVAEPVFQSNIRTLPSVISSLWNASVLLPDSGAKFANFKKNSEFRDWSPAETVLAILNDKKSEGYRLISDIAAEIKQSIAVLEKATGFEIKSMRVTGGQAHNTPWNQFKADTLGINIETTQMLDAELMGDAITAFTGMGFFSSIEEGAEALVKTARVFEPHKNLESGYASK
;
A
#
# COMPACT_ATOMS: atom_id res chain seq x y z
N MET A 1 14.23 5.70 -2.89
CA MET A 1 14.61 6.03 -4.29
C MET A 1 15.30 4.89 -5.03
N LEU A 2 16.09 4.04 -4.37
CA LEU A 2 16.80 2.88 -4.96
C LEU A 2 15.87 1.70 -5.34
N PHE A 3 14.69 1.60 -4.74
CA PHE A 3 13.72 0.55 -5.05
C PHE A 3 12.97 0.72 -6.39
N ARG A 4 12.96 1.91 -6.98
CA ARG A 4 12.29 2.14 -8.28
C ARG A 4 13.12 1.73 -9.49
N SER A 5 14.43 1.64 -9.36
CA SER A 5 15.30 1.33 -10.51
C SER A 5 15.55 -0.15 -10.74
N GLY A 6 15.21 -1.04 -9.80
CA GLY A 6 15.36 -2.50 -9.93
C GLY A 6 16.77 -3.01 -10.22
N THR A 7 17.74 -2.11 -10.38
CA THR A 7 19.06 -2.40 -10.92
C THR A 7 20.16 -2.48 -9.86
N ALA A 8 19.95 -1.90 -8.69
CA ALA A 8 21.03 -1.80 -7.71
C ALA A 8 20.96 -2.86 -6.60
N ILE A 9 19.79 -3.48 -6.38
CA ILE A 9 19.62 -4.48 -5.32
C ILE A 9 19.05 -5.75 -5.92
N THR A 10 19.83 -6.82 -5.92
CA THR A 10 19.32 -8.16 -6.18
C THR A 10 19.15 -8.85 -4.84
N ILE A 11 17.91 -9.04 -4.40
CA ILE A 11 17.61 -9.87 -3.25
C ILE A 11 17.34 -11.28 -3.77
N LEU A 12 18.27 -12.18 -3.50
CA LEU A 12 18.06 -13.59 -3.78
C LEU A 12 17.06 -14.17 -2.77
N PRO A 13 16.17 -15.09 -3.17
CA PRO A 13 15.17 -15.68 -2.28
C PRO A 13 15.75 -16.26 -0.99
N GLU A 14 16.92 -16.85 -1.07
CA GLU A 14 17.65 -17.43 0.05
C GLU A 14 18.41 -16.40 0.91
N LYS A 15 18.52 -15.17 0.42
CA LYS A 15 19.28 -14.10 1.07
C LYS A 15 18.43 -12.89 1.39
N ARG A 16 17.32 -13.01 2.00
CA ARG A 16 16.37 -11.97 2.38
C ARG A 16 17.03 -10.68 2.92
N PHE A 17 16.35 -9.89 3.70
CA PHE A 17 16.83 -8.62 4.26
C PHE A 17 18.11 -8.73 5.09
N GLU A 18 18.35 -9.85 5.77
CA GLU A 18 19.58 -10.11 6.54
C GLU A 18 20.83 -10.14 5.67
N ALA A 19 20.64 -10.34 4.36
CA ALA A 19 21.71 -10.41 3.37
C ALA A 19 21.53 -9.42 2.21
N ALA A 20 20.83 -8.31 2.44
CA ALA A 20 20.77 -7.24 1.45
C ALA A 20 22.18 -6.73 1.14
N TYR A 21 22.50 -6.61 -0.13
CA TYR A 21 23.82 -6.17 -0.60
C TYR A 21 23.69 -5.39 -1.91
N TRP A 22 24.66 -4.54 -2.15
CA TRP A 22 24.80 -3.88 -3.43
C TRP A 22 25.25 -4.88 -4.49
N ASN A 23 24.56 -4.91 -5.63
CA ASN A 23 24.94 -5.77 -6.75
C ASN A 23 26.18 -5.20 -7.43
N ASP A 24 27.34 -5.85 -7.22
CA ASP A 24 28.63 -5.38 -7.72
C ASP A 24 28.69 -5.35 -9.26
N GLU A 25 28.04 -6.30 -9.95
CA GLU A 25 27.96 -6.29 -11.42
C GLU A 25 27.15 -5.09 -11.93
N ALA A 26 25.99 -4.82 -11.34
CA ALA A 26 25.16 -3.68 -11.71
C ALA A 26 25.89 -2.36 -11.43
N LEU A 27 26.57 -2.24 -10.28
CA LEU A 27 27.36 -1.06 -9.94
C LEU A 27 28.49 -0.83 -10.94
N SER A 28 29.21 -1.89 -11.30
CA SER A 28 30.30 -1.83 -12.29
C SER A 28 29.80 -1.38 -13.66
N ARG A 29 28.67 -1.94 -14.11
CA ARG A 29 28.03 -1.52 -15.38
C ARG A 29 27.61 -0.06 -15.40
N CYS A 30 27.18 0.47 -14.25
CA CYS A 30 26.76 1.86 -14.10
C CYS A 30 27.93 2.81 -13.79
N GLY A 31 29.15 2.32 -13.63
CA GLY A 31 30.30 3.12 -13.22
C GLY A 31 30.17 3.72 -11.82
N ILE A 32 29.41 3.08 -10.94
CA ILE A 32 29.17 3.56 -9.56
C ILE A 32 30.18 2.91 -8.62
N ASP A 33 30.92 3.76 -7.93
CA ASP A 33 31.84 3.33 -6.87
C ASP A 33 31.05 2.90 -5.62
N LYS A 34 31.17 1.63 -5.24
CA LYS A 34 30.50 1.05 -4.07
C LYS A 34 30.84 1.77 -2.76
N ALA A 35 32.04 2.34 -2.64
CA ALA A 35 32.46 3.09 -1.46
C ALA A 35 31.66 4.37 -1.22
N LYS A 36 30.96 4.87 -2.24
CA LYS A 36 30.06 6.03 -2.14
C LYS A 36 28.65 5.68 -1.69
N LEU A 37 28.32 4.41 -1.58
CA LEU A 37 27.00 3.95 -1.22
C LEU A 37 26.89 3.75 0.31
N PRO A 38 25.74 4.11 0.93
CA PRO A 38 25.54 3.90 2.34
C PRO A 38 25.43 2.38 2.65
N PRO A 39 25.71 1.98 3.89
CA PRO A 39 25.42 0.62 4.34
C PRO A 39 23.91 0.38 4.38
N PHE A 40 23.51 -0.88 4.24
CA PHE A 40 22.13 -1.28 4.50
C PHE A 40 21.90 -1.35 6.01
N VAL A 41 20.76 -0.81 6.44
CA VAL A 41 20.33 -0.83 7.84
C VAL A 41 18.87 -1.32 7.91
N ALA A 42 18.51 -1.90 9.05
CA ALA A 42 17.13 -2.32 9.28
C ALA A 42 16.18 -1.10 9.41
N PRO A 43 14.89 -1.25 9.08
CA PRO A 43 13.87 -0.28 9.43
C PRO A 43 13.89 0.00 10.95
N GLY A 44 13.74 1.27 11.33
CA GLY A 44 13.84 1.68 12.74
C GLY A 44 15.27 1.85 13.25
N PHE A 45 16.30 1.65 12.44
CA PHE A 45 17.68 1.94 12.82
C PHE A 45 17.84 3.43 13.13
N CYS A 46 18.40 3.75 14.30
CA CYS A 46 18.70 5.12 14.68
C CYS A 46 19.96 5.62 13.93
N ALA A 47 19.77 6.50 12.96
CA ALA A 47 20.85 7.08 12.18
C ALA A 47 21.64 8.17 12.93
N GLY A 48 21.12 8.63 14.09
CA GLY A 48 21.73 9.66 14.90
C GLY A 48 20.73 10.70 15.39
N SER A 49 21.20 11.93 15.57
CA SER A 49 20.38 13.07 15.99
C SER A 49 20.41 14.18 14.93
N LEU A 50 19.54 15.18 15.07
CA LEU A 50 19.56 16.35 14.20
C LEU A 50 20.89 17.08 14.30
N THR A 51 21.38 17.57 13.16
CA THR A 51 22.50 18.53 13.15
C THR A 51 22.03 19.85 13.71
N ALA A 52 22.95 20.66 14.34
CA ALA A 52 22.62 21.94 14.90
C ALA A 52 21.91 22.86 13.89
N ALA A 53 22.38 22.91 12.64
CA ALA A 53 21.78 23.75 11.60
C ALA A 53 20.34 23.35 11.24
N ILE A 54 20.01 22.06 11.28
CA ILE A 54 18.64 21.58 11.02
C ILE A 54 17.75 21.78 12.24
N ALA A 55 18.26 21.53 13.43
CA ALA A 55 17.56 21.75 14.70
C ALA A 55 17.13 23.22 14.82
N GLU A 56 18.05 24.14 14.59
CA GLU A 56 17.77 25.60 14.59
C GLU A 56 16.69 25.96 13.52
N LYS A 57 16.84 25.49 12.30
CA LYS A 57 15.89 25.79 11.21
C LYS A 57 14.47 25.29 11.49
N LEU A 58 14.32 24.19 12.21
CA LEU A 58 13.04 23.54 12.52
C LEU A 58 12.50 23.93 13.91
N ASP A 59 13.22 24.72 14.66
CA ASP A 59 12.92 25.07 16.07
C ASP A 59 12.76 23.79 16.93
N LEU A 60 13.71 22.85 16.77
CA LEU A 60 13.75 21.59 17.50
C LEU A 60 15.05 21.42 18.28
N SER A 61 15.04 20.53 19.29
CA SER A 61 16.27 20.17 20.02
C SER A 61 17.19 19.32 19.13
N THR A 62 18.50 19.48 19.32
CA THR A 62 19.52 18.58 18.72
C THR A 62 19.43 17.16 19.25
N ASP A 63 18.69 16.88 20.33
CA ASP A 63 18.49 15.55 20.88
C ASP A 63 17.47 14.73 20.11
N VAL A 64 16.69 15.35 19.20
CA VAL A 64 15.72 14.67 18.35
C VAL A 64 16.45 13.63 17.51
N LYS A 65 16.02 12.37 17.64
CA LYS A 65 16.59 11.22 16.93
C LYS A 65 16.00 11.08 15.54
N VAL A 66 16.85 10.62 14.62
CA VAL A 66 16.49 10.33 13.23
C VAL A 66 16.52 8.82 13.03
N TYR A 67 15.42 8.25 12.58
CA TYR A 67 15.27 6.82 12.34
C TYR A 67 15.15 6.54 10.84
N CYS A 68 15.74 5.44 10.40
CA CYS A 68 15.56 4.96 9.03
C CYS A 68 14.17 4.35 8.87
N GLY A 69 13.41 4.86 7.90
CA GLY A 69 12.11 4.35 7.52
C GLY A 69 12.19 3.19 6.52
N THR A 70 11.11 3.02 5.79
CA THR A 70 10.96 2.03 4.72
C THR A 70 10.55 2.71 3.40
N PRO A 71 10.57 2.02 2.25
CA PRO A 71 9.88 2.52 1.07
C PRO A 71 8.41 2.77 1.34
N ASP A 72 7.81 3.76 0.69
CA ASP A 72 6.42 4.20 0.88
C ASP A 72 5.41 3.04 0.86
N PHE A 73 5.54 2.11 -0.10
CA PHE A 73 4.64 0.97 -0.18
C PHE A 73 4.80 -0.01 1.01
N VAL A 74 6.00 -0.16 1.56
CA VAL A 74 6.24 -0.99 2.74
C VAL A 74 5.67 -0.31 3.98
N ALA A 75 5.87 1.01 4.11
CA ALA A 75 5.24 1.81 5.17
C ALA A 75 3.71 1.67 5.14
N ALA A 76 3.09 1.74 3.95
CA ALA A 76 1.65 1.50 3.79
C ALA A 76 1.20 0.11 4.27
N LEU A 77 1.99 -0.93 3.99
CA LEU A 77 1.68 -2.29 4.46
C LEU A 77 1.81 -2.44 5.98
N ILE A 78 2.78 -1.75 6.58
CA ILE A 78 2.91 -1.66 8.04
C ILE A 78 1.70 -0.91 8.61
N GLY A 79 1.39 0.26 8.06
CA GLY A 79 0.32 1.13 8.54
C GLY A 79 -1.10 0.62 8.28
N THR A 80 -1.24 -0.41 7.44
CA THR A 80 -2.48 -1.18 7.28
C THR A 80 -2.44 -2.52 8.04
N ALA A 81 -1.36 -2.81 8.78
CA ALA A 81 -1.09 -4.09 9.42
C ALA A 81 -1.25 -5.29 8.45
N THR A 82 -0.87 -5.13 7.18
CA THR A 82 -0.86 -6.19 6.17
C THR A 82 0.41 -7.05 6.32
N LEU A 83 0.61 -7.55 7.53
CA LEU A 83 1.81 -8.25 7.98
C LEU A 83 1.52 -9.67 8.45
N LYS A 84 0.34 -10.22 8.12
CA LYS A 84 -0.03 -11.62 8.38
C LYS A 84 -0.47 -12.30 7.10
N PRO A 85 -0.07 -13.56 6.86
CA PRO A 85 -0.51 -14.32 5.69
C PRO A 85 -2.03 -14.30 5.51
N GLY A 86 -2.48 -14.07 4.28
CA GLY A 86 -3.88 -13.93 3.94
C GLY A 86 -4.46 -12.51 4.08
N ARG A 87 -3.75 -11.55 4.67
CA ARG A 87 -4.18 -10.14 4.69
C ARG A 87 -3.87 -9.46 3.36
N LEU A 88 -4.89 -8.83 2.77
CA LEU A 88 -4.82 -8.08 1.52
C LEU A 88 -4.93 -6.58 1.79
N CYS A 89 -4.07 -5.81 1.14
CA CYS A 89 -4.12 -4.36 1.09
C CYS A 89 -4.25 -3.88 -0.36
N ASP A 90 -5.21 -2.99 -0.60
CA ASP A 90 -5.33 -2.19 -1.82
C ASP A 90 -4.75 -0.81 -1.54
N ARG A 91 -3.60 -0.54 -2.13
CA ARG A 91 -2.97 0.78 -2.10
C ARG A 91 -3.43 1.57 -3.31
N ALA A 92 -4.51 2.34 -3.13
CA ALA A 92 -5.28 2.96 -4.19
C ALA A 92 -4.92 4.45 -4.36
N GLY A 93 -4.08 4.73 -5.36
CA GLY A 93 -3.65 6.06 -5.80
C GLY A 93 -3.94 6.31 -7.28
N SER A 94 -3.00 6.91 -8.01
CA SER A 94 -3.04 7.04 -9.49
C SER A 94 -2.99 5.67 -10.16
N SER A 95 -2.26 4.74 -9.55
CA SER A 95 -2.29 3.30 -9.80
C SER A 95 -2.82 2.59 -8.55
N GLU A 96 -3.28 1.36 -8.70
CA GLU A 96 -3.62 0.50 -7.57
C GLU A 96 -2.65 -0.65 -7.47
N GLY A 97 -2.24 -0.95 -6.25
CA GLY A 97 -1.40 -2.10 -5.95
C GLY A 97 -2.10 -3.01 -4.95
N LEU A 98 -2.54 -4.17 -5.41
CA LEU A 98 -3.06 -5.23 -4.55
C LEU A 98 -1.90 -6.00 -3.96
N ASN A 99 -1.76 -6.01 -2.63
CA ASN A 99 -0.65 -6.60 -1.92
C ASN A 99 -1.15 -7.62 -0.90
N LEU A 100 -0.91 -8.89 -1.17
CA LEU A 100 -1.28 -10.00 -0.31
C LEU A 100 -0.06 -10.48 0.47
N CYS A 101 -0.13 -10.45 1.78
CA CYS A 101 0.91 -11.02 2.63
C CYS A 101 0.86 -12.56 2.54
N VAL A 102 2.02 -13.18 2.32
CA VAL A 102 2.16 -14.64 2.15
C VAL A 102 3.39 -15.14 2.90
N ALA A 103 3.37 -16.42 3.34
CA ALA A 103 4.52 -17.05 4.00
C ALA A 103 5.60 -17.48 2.99
N GLU A 104 5.20 -17.87 1.77
CA GLU A 104 6.11 -18.35 0.74
C GLU A 104 6.08 -17.44 -0.48
N PRO A 105 7.21 -17.28 -1.19
CA PRO A 105 7.26 -16.46 -2.40
C PRO A 105 6.45 -17.10 -3.54
N VAL A 106 5.77 -16.25 -4.33
CA VAL A 106 4.97 -16.65 -5.49
C VAL A 106 5.70 -16.27 -6.76
N PHE A 107 6.01 -17.25 -7.63
CA PHE A 107 6.71 -17.03 -8.89
C PHE A 107 5.75 -17.24 -10.07
N GLN A 108 5.02 -16.20 -10.44
CA GLN A 108 4.15 -16.15 -11.63
C GLN A 108 4.36 -14.86 -12.40
N SER A 109 4.21 -14.89 -13.72
CA SER A 109 4.56 -13.78 -14.63
C SER A 109 3.79 -12.48 -14.37
N ASN A 110 2.58 -12.56 -13.84
CA ASN A 110 1.69 -11.42 -13.55
C ASN A 110 1.64 -11.05 -12.06
N ILE A 111 2.43 -11.72 -11.21
CA ILE A 111 2.56 -11.43 -9.78
C ILE A 111 3.98 -11.00 -9.48
N ARG A 112 4.13 -9.85 -8.87
CA ARG A 112 5.42 -9.42 -8.33
C ARG A 112 5.56 -9.96 -6.93
N THR A 113 6.59 -10.74 -6.68
CA THR A 113 6.97 -11.16 -5.34
C THR A 113 7.97 -10.17 -4.77
N LEU A 114 7.62 -9.57 -3.65
CA LEU A 114 8.42 -8.60 -2.92
C LEU A 114 8.65 -9.14 -1.50
N PRO A 115 9.85 -8.97 -0.92
CA PRO A 115 10.06 -9.32 0.47
C PRO A 115 9.22 -8.41 1.39
N SER A 116 8.67 -8.98 2.45
CA SER A 116 8.03 -8.21 3.52
C SER A 116 9.08 -7.57 4.43
N VAL A 117 8.69 -6.56 5.21
CA VAL A 117 9.49 -6.03 6.32
C VAL A 117 9.75 -7.10 7.39
N ILE A 118 8.88 -8.09 7.46
CA ILE A 118 9.06 -9.28 8.31
C ILE A 118 9.86 -10.31 7.54
N SER A 119 11.01 -10.71 8.06
CA SER A 119 11.98 -11.57 7.36
C SER A 119 11.44 -12.93 6.93
N SER A 120 10.43 -13.46 7.64
CA SER A 120 9.78 -14.73 7.31
C SER A 120 8.63 -14.61 6.31
N LEU A 121 8.25 -13.40 5.87
CA LEU A 121 7.06 -13.16 5.05
C LEU A 121 7.43 -12.51 3.71
N TRP A 122 6.48 -12.61 2.77
CA TRP A 122 6.56 -12.03 1.44
C TRP A 122 5.27 -11.27 1.11
N ASN A 123 5.34 -10.51 0.03
CA ASN A 123 4.22 -9.82 -0.58
C ASN A 123 4.03 -10.35 -2.00
N ALA A 124 2.89 -10.99 -2.28
CA ALA A 124 2.42 -11.25 -3.63
C ALA A 124 1.62 -10.02 -4.10
N SER A 125 2.10 -9.35 -5.14
CA SER A 125 1.53 -8.06 -5.57
C SER A 125 1.11 -8.08 -7.03
N VAL A 126 -0.12 -7.60 -7.30
CA VAL A 126 -0.62 -7.29 -8.65
C VAL A 126 -0.78 -5.77 -8.77
N LEU A 127 -0.29 -5.20 -9.87
CA LEU A 127 -0.36 -3.77 -10.15
C LEU A 127 -1.41 -3.49 -11.23
N LEU A 128 -2.32 -2.57 -10.93
CA LEU A 128 -3.20 -1.91 -11.90
C LEU A 128 -2.59 -0.52 -12.18
N PRO A 129 -1.93 -0.31 -13.31
CA PRO A 129 -1.00 0.81 -13.47
C PRO A 129 -1.68 2.18 -13.57
N ASP A 130 -2.94 2.26 -13.96
CA ASP A 130 -3.61 3.50 -14.33
C ASP A 130 -5.08 3.63 -13.88
N SER A 131 -5.55 2.76 -12.97
CA SER A 131 -6.95 2.76 -12.50
C SER A 131 -7.40 4.12 -11.97
N GLY A 132 -6.67 4.70 -11.04
CA GLY A 132 -6.97 6.03 -10.50
C GLY A 132 -6.72 7.15 -11.51
N ALA A 133 -5.73 7.00 -12.38
CA ALA A 133 -5.46 7.97 -13.45
C ALA A 133 -6.60 8.01 -14.49
N LYS A 134 -7.17 6.86 -14.86
CA LYS A 134 -8.37 6.77 -15.72
C LYS A 134 -9.54 7.53 -15.12
N PHE A 135 -9.84 7.31 -13.82
CA PHE A 135 -10.90 8.02 -13.12
C PHE A 135 -10.63 9.53 -13.03
N ALA A 136 -9.41 9.94 -12.68
CA ALA A 136 -9.04 11.35 -12.61
C ALA A 136 -9.16 12.06 -13.98
N ASN A 137 -8.76 11.38 -15.06
CA ASN A 137 -8.89 11.90 -16.42
C ASN A 137 -10.36 12.02 -16.85
N PHE A 138 -11.19 11.02 -16.58
CA PHE A 138 -12.63 11.07 -16.79
C PHE A 138 -13.25 12.27 -16.07
N LYS A 139 -13.00 12.41 -14.77
CA LYS A 139 -13.50 13.50 -13.95
C LYS A 139 -13.10 14.87 -14.51
N LYS A 140 -11.81 15.04 -14.89
CA LYS A 140 -11.28 16.30 -15.45
C LYS A 140 -11.98 16.73 -16.74
N ASN A 141 -12.41 15.78 -17.57
CA ASN A 141 -12.99 16.01 -18.89
C ASN A 141 -14.53 15.90 -18.92
N SER A 142 -15.18 15.78 -17.76
CA SER A 142 -16.63 15.68 -17.61
C SER A 142 -17.22 16.87 -16.84
N GLU A 143 -18.53 16.89 -16.69
CA GLU A 143 -19.26 17.85 -15.85
C GLU A 143 -18.87 17.79 -14.38
N PHE A 144 -18.24 16.69 -13.93
CA PHE A 144 -17.79 16.47 -12.55
C PHE A 144 -16.44 17.11 -12.23
N ARG A 145 -15.88 17.94 -13.12
CA ARG A 145 -14.52 18.49 -12.98
C ARG A 145 -14.25 19.11 -11.60
N ASP A 146 -15.20 19.89 -11.10
CA ASP A 146 -15.04 20.65 -9.86
C ASP A 146 -15.65 19.94 -8.64
N TRP A 147 -16.21 18.75 -8.81
CA TRP A 147 -16.80 17.96 -7.73
C TRP A 147 -15.72 17.22 -6.96
N SER A 148 -16.01 16.84 -5.71
CA SER A 148 -15.16 15.90 -5.00
C SER A 148 -15.23 14.50 -5.65
N PRO A 149 -14.20 13.65 -5.46
CA PRO A 149 -14.24 12.26 -5.94
C PRO A 149 -15.45 11.47 -5.42
N ALA A 150 -15.87 11.71 -4.19
CA ALA A 150 -17.00 11.02 -3.58
C ALA A 150 -18.34 11.44 -4.20
N GLU A 151 -18.56 12.75 -4.40
CA GLU A 151 -19.75 13.28 -5.09
C GLU A 151 -19.82 12.76 -6.52
N THR A 152 -18.69 12.74 -7.22
CA THR A 152 -18.59 12.20 -8.58
C THR A 152 -19.03 10.74 -8.63
N VAL A 153 -18.48 9.89 -7.76
CA VAL A 153 -18.85 8.47 -7.72
C VAL A 153 -20.32 8.29 -7.37
N LEU A 154 -20.85 9.06 -6.41
CA LEU A 154 -22.27 8.99 -6.03
C LEU A 154 -23.18 9.32 -7.22
N ALA A 155 -22.87 10.37 -7.98
CA ALA A 155 -23.64 10.75 -9.17
C ALA A 155 -23.57 9.66 -10.26
N ILE A 156 -22.38 9.11 -10.51
CA ILE A 156 -22.18 8.01 -11.45
C ILE A 156 -23.01 6.78 -11.08
N LEU A 157 -23.06 6.41 -9.80
CA LEU A 157 -23.82 5.26 -9.32
C LEU A 157 -25.34 5.40 -9.51
N ASN A 158 -25.84 6.63 -9.60
CA ASN A 158 -27.26 6.92 -9.88
C ASN A 158 -27.63 6.79 -11.35
N ASP A 159 -26.66 6.80 -12.28
CA ASP A 159 -26.87 6.56 -13.71
C ASP A 159 -26.05 5.38 -14.23
N LYS A 160 -26.63 4.20 -14.09
CA LYS A 160 -25.98 2.92 -14.51
C LYS A 160 -25.73 2.81 -16.03
N LYS A 161 -26.24 3.75 -16.84
CA LYS A 161 -26.03 3.79 -18.29
C LYS A 161 -24.91 4.74 -18.69
N SER A 162 -24.42 5.57 -17.75
CA SER A 162 -23.38 6.56 -18.02
C SER A 162 -22.03 5.92 -18.37
N GLU A 163 -21.21 6.69 -19.06
CA GLU A 163 -19.81 6.35 -19.32
C GLU A 163 -19.02 6.19 -18.00
N GLY A 164 -19.32 7.07 -17.02
CA GLY A 164 -18.71 7.00 -15.70
C GLY A 164 -18.99 5.69 -14.98
N TYR A 165 -20.25 5.19 -15.04
CA TYR A 165 -20.60 3.90 -14.42
C TYR A 165 -19.85 2.73 -15.08
N ARG A 166 -19.74 2.75 -16.40
CA ARG A 166 -18.94 1.74 -17.14
C ARG A 166 -17.49 1.78 -16.69
N LEU A 167 -16.88 2.97 -16.63
CA LEU A 167 -15.50 3.15 -16.19
C LEU A 167 -15.25 2.57 -14.79
N ILE A 168 -16.08 2.95 -13.79
CA ILE A 168 -15.86 2.44 -12.42
C ILE A 168 -16.14 0.94 -12.32
N SER A 169 -17.07 0.41 -13.14
CA SER A 169 -17.35 -1.03 -13.20
C SER A 169 -16.18 -1.80 -13.79
N ASP A 170 -15.55 -1.28 -14.85
CA ASP A 170 -14.38 -1.88 -15.47
C ASP A 170 -13.19 -1.91 -14.49
N ILE A 171 -12.95 -0.81 -13.77
CA ILE A 171 -11.90 -0.77 -12.72
C ILE A 171 -12.19 -1.80 -11.63
N ALA A 172 -13.42 -1.88 -11.13
CA ALA A 172 -13.78 -2.87 -10.11
C ALA A 172 -13.65 -4.32 -10.62
N ALA A 173 -13.96 -4.57 -11.90
CA ALA A 173 -13.78 -5.88 -12.53
C ALA A 173 -12.29 -6.24 -12.65
N GLU A 174 -11.41 -5.30 -13.01
CA GLU A 174 -9.96 -5.50 -13.03
C GLU A 174 -9.42 -5.85 -11.62
N ILE A 175 -9.90 -5.17 -10.56
CA ILE A 175 -9.56 -5.49 -9.17
C ILE A 175 -10.01 -6.92 -8.83
N LYS A 176 -11.25 -7.28 -9.17
CA LYS A 176 -11.80 -8.62 -8.91
C LYS A 176 -10.98 -9.73 -9.57
N GLN A 177 -10.60 -9.52 -10.83
CA GLN A 177 -9.74 -10.47 -11.57
C GLN A 177 -8.35 -10.58 -10.90
N SER A 178 -7.80 -9.47 -10.44
CA SER A 178 -6.50 -9.45 -9.76
C SER A 178 -6.55 -10.19 -8.41
N ILE A 179 -7.66 -10.07 -7.67
CA ILE A 179 -7.89 -10.85 -6.44
C ILE A 179 -7.95 -12.34 -6.79
N ALA A 180 -8.73 -12.75 -7.81
CA ALA A 180 -8.82 -14.15 -8.24
C ALA A 180 -7.47 -14.73 -8.67
N VAL A 181 -6.60 -13.92 -9.30
CA VAL A 181 -5.23 -14.31 -9.64
C VAL A 181 -4.42 -14.58 -8.37
N LEU A 182 -4.50 -13.70 -7.36
CA LEU A 182 -3.81 -13.88 -6.08
C LEU A 182 -4.33 -15.12 -5.34
N GLU A 183 -5.65 -15.31 -5.25
CA GLU A 183 -6.26 -16.49 -4.61
C GLU A 183 -5.81 -17.79 -5.26
N LYS A 184 -5.87 -17.86 -6.60
CA LYS A 184 -5.42 -19.03 -7.36
C LYS A 184 -3.93 -19.33 -7.13
N ALA A 185 -3.11 -18.31 -7.05
CA ALA A 185 -1.66 -18.46 -6.93
C ALA A 185 -1.21 -18.85 -5.52
N THR A 186 -1.97 -18.45 -4.50
CA THR A 186 -1.58 -18.58 -3.09
C THR A 186 -2.41 -19.57 -2.31
N GLY A 187 -3.60 -19.94 -2.81
CA GLY A 187 -4.56 -20.81 -2.11
C GLY A 187 -5.34 -20.11 -0.99
N PHE A 188 -5.14 -18.80 -0.77
CA PHE A 188 -5.93 -18.06 0.20
C PHE A 188 -7.32 -17.73 -0.37
N GLU A 189 -8.35 -17.84 0.45
CA GLU A 189 -9.68 -17.26 0.22
C GLU A 189 -9.70 -15.86 0.83
N ILE A 190 -9.88 -14.83 0.00
CA ILE A 190 -9.85 -13.43 0.43
C ILE A 190 -11.27 -12.99 0.79
N LYS A 191 -11.49 -12.70 2.08
CA LYS A 191 -12.79 -12.26 2.64
C LYS A 191 -12.86 -10.77 2.96
N SER A 192 -11.70 -10.14 3.10
CA SER A 192 -11.61 -8.70 3.34
C SER A 192 -10.35 -8.11 2.70
N MET A 193 -10.40 -6.82 2.45
CA MET A 193 -9.31 -6.04 1.90
C MET A 193 -9.26 -4.68 2.59
N ARG A 194 -8.09 -4.31 3.11
CA ARG A 194 -7.84 -2.95 3.62
C ARG A 194 -7.50 -2.01 2.49
N VAL A 195 -8.09 -0.83 2.49
CA VAL A 195 -7.83 0.20 1.47
C VAL A 195 -7.08 1.36 2.10
N THR A 196 -6.04 1.83 1.43
CA THR A 196 -5.28 3.04 1.80
C THR A 196 -5.05 3.94 0.57
N GLY A 197 -4.51 5.13 0.82
CA GLY A 197 -4.31 6.15 -0.21
C GLY A 197 -5.57 7.00 -0.44
N GLY A 198 -5.53 7.82 -1.49
CA GLY A 198 -6.60 8.81 -1.74
C GLY A 198 -8.00 8.23 -1.87
N GLN A 199 -8.13 6.99 -2.34
CA GLN A 199 -9.43 6.33 -2.51
C GLN A 199 -10.02 5.82 -1.18
N ALA A 200 -9.22 5.65 -0.12
CA ALA A 200 -9.73 5.26 1.20
C ALA A 200 -10.78 6.25 1.75
N HIS A 201 -10.67 7.52 1.36
CA HIS A 201 -11.62 8.58 1.73
C HIS A 201 -12.95 8.52 0.96
N ASN A 202 -13.03 7.77 -0.13
CA ASN A 202 -14.18 7.74 -1.03
C ASN A 202 -15.19 6.67 -0.59
N THR A 203 -16.08 7.04 0.33
CA THR A 203 -17.11 6.14 0.87
C THR A 203 -17.99 5.47 -0.19
N PRO A 204 -18.58 6.19 -1.18
CA PRO A 204 -19.35 5.54 -2.24
C PRO A 204 -18.54 4.52 -3.06
N TRP A 205 -17.28 4.83 -3.34
CA TRP A 205 -16.39 3.92 -4.07
C TRP A 205 -16.08 2.66 -3.27
N ASN A 206 -15.79 2.81 -1.97
CA ASN A 206 -15.50 1.66 -1.11
C ASN A 206 -16.72 0.74 -0.97
N GLN A 207 -17.94 1.30 -0.87
CA GLN A 207 -19.16 0.48 -0.87
C GLN A 207 -19.37 -0.21 -2.23
N PHE A 208 -19.18 0.50 -3.33
CA PHE A 208 -19.30 -0.10 -4.67
C PHE A 208 -18.28 -1.22 -4.89
N LYS A 209 -17.04 -1.06 -4.39
CA LYS A 209 -16.04 -2.13 -4.38
C LYS A 209 -16.52 -3.33 -3.57
N ALA A 210 -17.01 -3.12 -2.34
CA ALA A 210 -17.53 -4.21 -1.52
C ALA A 210 -18.61 -5.01 -2.25
N ASP A 211 -19.59 -4.32 -2.83
CA ASP A 211 -20.71 -4.92 -3.55
C ASP A 211 -20.27 -5.71 -4.80
N THR A 212 -19.32 -5.15 -5.57
CA THR A 212 -18.85 -5.76 -6.81
C THR A 212 -17.91 -6.94 -6.57
N LEU A 213 -17.03 -6.81 -5.59
CA LEU A 213 -16.04 -7.82 -5.25
C LEU A 213 -16.65 -8.98 -4.43
N GLY A 214 -17.69 -8.70 -3.66
CA GLY A 214 -18.32 -9.65 -2.75
C GLY A 214 -17.51 -9.91 -1.48
N ILE A 215 -16.62 -8.98 -1.09
CA ILE A 215 -15.77 -9.06 0.10
C ILE A 215 -15.90 -7.78 0.92
N ASN A 216 -15.52 -7.85 2.19
CA ASN A 216 -15.48 -6.67 3.05
C ASN A 216 -14.36 -5.72 2.64
N ILE A 217 -14.67 -4.42 2.54
CA ILE A 217 -13.67 -3.37 2.36
C ILE A 217 -13.50 -2.66 3.69
N GLU A 218 -12.26 -2.58 4.17
CA GLU A 218 -11.93 -2.00 5.47
C GLU A 218 -11.08 -0.73 5.29
N THR A 219 -11.40 0.33 6.05
CA THR A 219 -10.54 1.49 6.20
C THR A 219 -9.99 1.56 7.62
N THR A 220 -8.81 2.11 7.78
CA THR A 220 -8.14 2.29 9.07
C THR A 220 -8.45 3.67 9.65
N GLN A 221 -8.30 3.85 10.97
CA GLN A 221 -8.52 5.14 11.64
C GLN A 221 -7.55 6.21 11.11
N MET A 222 -6.30 5.84 10.85
CA MET A 222 -5.35 6.69 10.12
C MET A 222 -5.40 6.28 8.65
N LEU A 223 -5.97 7.14 7.80
CA LEU A 223 -6.12 6.87 6.37
C LEU A 223 -4.80 7.02 5.60
N ASP A 224 -3.88 7.86 6.10
CA ASP A 224 -2.51 7.98 5.60
C ASP A 224 -1.65 6.86 6.20
N ALA A 225 -1.79 5.66 5.65
CA ALA A 225 -1.15 4.47 6.19
C ALA A 225 0.38 4.55 6.16
N GLU A 226 0.97 5.26 5.20
CA GLU A 226 2.40 5.50 5.12
C GLU A 226 2.92 6.19 6.38
N LEU A 227 2.24 7.25 6.85
CA LEU A 227 2.60 7.95 8.08
C LEU A 227 2.47 7.07 9.32
N MET A 228 1.41 6.24 9.38
CA MET A 228 1.25 5.27 10.46
C MET A 228 2.36 4.23 10.44
N GLY A 229 2.74 3.74 9.27
CA GLY A 229 3.84 2.78 9.12
C GLY A 229 5.20 3.34 9.53
N ASP A 230 5.48 4.59 9.17
CA ASP A 230 6.71 5.29 9.59
C ASP A 230 6.72 5.51 11.11
N ALA A 231 5.60 5.90 11.71
CA ALA A 231 5.47 6.04 13.16
C ALA A 231 5.71 4.71 13.89
N ILE A 232 5.10 3.61 13.42
CA ILE A 232 5.31 2.26 13.98
C ILE A 232 6.79 1.87 13.89
N THR A 233 7.40 2.11 12.72
CA THR A 233 8.82 1.81 12.49
C THR A 233 9.71 2.59 13.46
N ALA A 234 9.46 3.89 13.63
CA ALA A 234 10.20 4.73 14.57
C ALA A 234 10.01 4.30 16.03
N PHE A 235 8.77 4.06 16.46
CA PHE A 235 8.47 3.58 17.82
C PHE A 235 9.09 2.22 18.11
N THR A 236 9.16 1.32 17.13
CA THR A 236 9.89 0.06 17.27
C THR A 236 11.39 0.32 17.43
N GLY A 237 11.96 1.21 16.60
CA GLY A 237 13.38 1.61 16.73
C GLY A 237 13.71 2.29 18.07
N MET A 238 12.73 2.94 18.70
CA MET A 238 12.84 3.55 20.04
C MET A 238 12.66 2.53 21.18
N GLY A 239 12.24 1.28 20.87
CA GLY A 239 12.01 0.25 21.87
C GLY A 239 10.63 0.30 22.55
N PHE A 240 9.66 1.07 22.04
CA PHE A 240 8.29 1.06 22.54
C PHE A 240 7.55 -0.23 22.18
N PHE A 241 7.92 -0.87 21.08
CA PHE A 241 7.43 -2.18 20.67
C PHE A 241 8.61 -3.11 20.44
N SER A 242 8.42 -4.40 20.74
CA SER A 242 9.44 -5.42 20.53
C SER A 242 9.61 -5.79 19.05
N SER A 243 8.61 -5.51 18.23
CA SER A 243 8.62 -5.75 16.79
C SER A 243 7.66 -4.81 16.04
N ILE A 244 7.88 -4.70 14.72
CA ILE A 244 6.98 -3.95 13.83
C ILE A 244 5.57 -4.57 13.82
N GLU A 245 5.48 -5.90 13.89
CA GLU A 245 4.19 -6.60 13.97
C GLU A 245 3.41 -6.23 15.23
N GLU A 246 4.08 -6.21 16.38
CA GLU A 246 3.46 -5.80 17.64
C GLU A 246 2.94 -4.36 17.54
N GLY A 247 3.76 -3.44 17.05
CA GLY A 247 3.38 -2.05 16.86
C GLY A 247 2.20 -1.88 15.90
N ALA A 248 2.19 -2.62 14.79
CA ALA A 248 1.10 -2.60 13.83
C ALA A 248 -0.21 -3.14 14.42
N GLU A 249 -0.19 -4.27 15.15
CA GLU A 249 -1.38 -4.82 15.79
C GLU A 249 -1.89 -3.91 16.93
N ALA A 250 -0.99 -3.23 17.63
CA ALA A 250 -1.34 -2.30 18.69
C ALA A 250 -1.99 -1.01 18.18
N LEU A 251 -1.45 -0.41 17.13
CA LEU A 251 -1.82 0.94 16.69
C LEU A 251 -2.81 0.97 15.52
N VAL A 252 -2.77 -0.01 14.62
CA VAL A 252 -3.66 -0.02 13.45
C VAL A 252 -5.04 -0.55 13.84
N LYS A 253 -6.04 0.33 13.82
CA LYS A 253 -7.42 0.00 14.14
C LYS A 253 -8.31 0.22 12.92
N THR A 254 -9.25 -0.70 12.69
CA THR A 254 -10.29 -0.53 11.68
C THR A 254 -11.22 0.60 12.11
N ALA A 255 -11.46 1.55 11.20
CA ALA A 255 -12.42 2.64 11.40
C ALA A 255 -13.79 2.26 10.87
N ARG A 256 -13.84 1.69 9.66
CA ARG A 256 -15.08 1.33 8.99
C ARG A 256 -14.92 0.06 8.17
N VAL A 257 -15.98 -0.74 8.16
CA VAL A 257 -16.14 -1.90 7.30
C VAL A 257 -17.32 -1.66 6.37
N PHE A 258 -17.10 -1.81 5.08
CA PHE A 258 -18.10 -1.80 4.04
C PHE A 258 -18.40 -3.25 3.69
N GLU A 259 -19.54 -3.75 4.12
CA GLU A 259 -20.01 -5.11 3.81
C GLU A 259 -20.73 -5.14 2.46
N PRO A 260 -20.59 -6.21 1.67
CA PRO A 260 -21.38 -6.38 0.46
C PRO A 260 -22.89 -6.41 0.77
N HIS A 261 -23.67 -5.62 0.03
CA HIS A 261 -25.13 -5.70 0.13
C HIS A 261 -25.64 -7.01 -0.49
N LYS A 262 -26.48 -7.72 0.24
CA LYS A 262 -27.04 -9.04 -0.20
C LYS A 262 -27.98 -8.93 -1.40
N ASN A 263 -28.52 -7.70 -1.70
CA ASN A 263 -29.41 -7.43 -2.83
C ASN A 263 -28.96 -6.12 -3.51
N LEU A 264 -28.38 -6.24 -4.70
CA LEU A 264 -27.93 -5.10 -5.52
C LEU A 264 -29.08 -4.24 -6.10
N GLU A 265 -30.35 -4.55 -5.81
CA GLU A 265 -31.52 -3.82 -6.32
C GLU A 265 -31.92 -2.60 -5.50
N SER A 266 -31.44 -2.44 -4.26
CA SER A 266 -31.66 -1.25 -3.47
C SER A 266 -30.63 -0.19 -3.81
N GLY A 267 -31.06 0.88 -4.50
CA GLY A 267 -30.22 1.98 -4.93
C GLY A 267 -29.39 2.59 -3.78
N TYR A 268 -28.23 3.12 -4.12
CA TYR A 268 -27.35 3.89 -3.23
C TYR A 268 -28.05 5.18 -2.76
N ALA A 269 -29.04 5.03 -1.85
CA ALA A 269 -29.70 6.18 -1.24
C ALA A 269 -28.80 6.72 -0.13
N SER A 270 -28.53 8.01 -0.19
CA SER A 270 -27.84 8.78 0.86
C SER A 270 -28.51 8.58 2.21
N LYS A 271 -27.78 8.04 3.18
CA LYS A 271 -28.08 8.21 4.61
C LYS A 271 -27.10 9.19 5.21
#